data_1bad5853ad84164c153b2408e84b18ae
#
_entry.id   1bad5853ad84164c153b2408e84b18ae
#
_cell.length_a   1.000
_cell.length_b   1.000
_cell.length_c   1.000
_cell.angle_alpha   90.00
_cell.angle_beta   90.00
_cell.angle_gamma   90.00
#
_symmetry.space_group_name_H-M   'P 1'
#
loop_
_entity.id
_entity.type
_entity.pdbx_description
1 polymer ?
#
loop_
_entity_poly.entity_id
_entity_poly.type
_entity_poly.pdbx_seq_one_letter_code
_entity_poly.pdbx_strand_id
1 'polypeptide(L)'
;MTRLLHIALVAACTLIGGCYVAPYPYPAYQTVTTAPSFDRSWDAALGAAADVGIQITSADRSAGRITGSKAGARVTIDVRPQADNTLQVIFSAPSSKESNPTLNDRWLQAYQARMGR
;
A
#
# COMPACT_ATOMS: atom_id res chain seq x y z
N MET A 1 44.07 46.35 -1.53
CA MET A 1 42.85 46.57 -0.76
C MET A 1 41.65 45.91 -1.36
N THR A 2 41.66 45.67 -2.66
CA THR A 2 40.55 44.97 -3.33
C THR A 2 40.51 43.46 -3.13
N ARG A 3 41.52 42.90 -2.48
CA ARG A 3 41.61 41.44 -2.28
C ARG A 3 40.71 40.92 -1.17
N LEU A 4 40.33 41.77 -0.27
CA LEU A 4 39.46 41.38 0.84
C LEU A 4 37.97 41.30 0.44
N LEU A 5 37.60 41.94 -0.63
CA LEU A 5 36.25 41.89 -1.14
C LEU A 5 35.88 40.58 -1.84
N HIS A 6 36.91 39.87 -2.32
CA HIS A 6 36.67 38.61 -3.00
C HIS A 6 36.48 37.43 -2.06
N ILE A 7 36.91 37.54 -0.86
CA ILE A 7 36.78 36.47 0.15
C ILE A 7 35.36 36.45 0.76
N ALA A 8 34.73 37.60 0.78
CA ALA A 8 33.38 37.71 1.33
C ALA A 8 32.28 37.12 0.39
N LEU A 9 32.61 36.97 -0.89
CA LEU A 9 31.65 36.51 -1.88
C LEU A 9 31.51 34.99 -1.99
N VAL A 10 32.49 34.29 -1.47
CA VAL A 10 32.54 32.81 -1.58
C VAL A 10 31.76 32.12 -0.46
N ALA A 11 31.46 32.84 0.61
CA ALA A 11 30.78 32.26 1.77
C ALA A 11 29.28 32.18 1.65
N ALA A 12 28.70 32.71 0.56
CA ALA A 12 27.23 32.84 0.45
C ALA A 12 26.53 31.71 -0.33
N CYS A 13 27.26 30.71 -0.79
CA CYS A 13 26.67 29.68 -1.68
C CYS A 13 26.38 28.34 -1.03
N THR A 14 26.31 28.25 0.29
CA THR A 14 26.02 26.98 0.97
C THR A 14 24.60 26.90 1.54
N LEU A 15 23.65 27.52 0.90
CA LEU A 15 22.25 27.28 1.22
C LEU A 15 21.71 26.16 0.33
N ILE A 16 22.16 24.98 0.61
CA ILE A 16 21.53 23.79 0.05
C ILE A 16 20.26 23.57 0.85
N GLY A 17 19.15 24.01 0.30
CA GLY A 17 17.86 23.62 0.82
C GLY A 17 17.72 22.13 0.75
N GLY A 18 17.79 21.44 1.87
CA GLY A 18 17.52 20.02 1.92
C GLY A 18 16.13 19.73 1.41
N CYS A 19 15.97 18.68 0.59
CA CYS A 19 14.65 18.21 0.21
C CYS A 19 13.92 17.72 1.46
N TYR A 20 12.96 18.48 1.88
CA TYR A 20 12.13 18.09 3.00
C TYR A 20 10.95 17.28 2.48
N VAL A 21 10.88 16.02 2.90
CA VAL A 21 9.74 15.16 2.59
C VAL A 21 8.83 15.14 3.81
N ALA A 22 7.68 15.77 3.68
CA ALA A 22 6.69 15.74 4.75
C ALA A 22 6.04 14.36 4.85
N PRO A 23 5.87 13.80 6.06
CA PRO A 23 5.13 12.57 6.22
C PRO A 23 3.67 12.78 5.84
N TYR A 24 3.14 11.85 5.01
CA TYR A 24 1.74 11.88 4.65
C TYR A 24 0.91 11.16 5.72
N PRO A 25 -0.32 11.63 5.99
CA PRO A 25 -1.23 10.87 6.83
C PRO A 25 -1.52 9.53 6.17
N TYR A 26 -1.57 8.47 6.98
CA TYR A 26 -1.85 7.14 6.48
C TYR A 26 -3.27 7.07 5.94
N PRO A 27 -3.45 6.62 4.69
CA PRO A 27 -4.79 6.36 4.19
C PRO A 27 -5.44 5.20 4.96
N ALA A 28 -6.76 5.13 4.91
CA ALA A 28 -7.53 4.10 5.61
C ALA A 28 -7.48 2.74 4.88
N TYR A 29 -6.36 2.40 4.27
CA TYR A 29 -6.14 1.12 3.59
C TYR A 29 -4.70 0.66 3.80
N GLN A 30 -4.49 -0.64 3.68
CA GLN A 30 -3.15 -1.21 3.71
C GLN A 30 -2.69 -1.53 2.30
N THR A 31 -1.41 -1.23 2.05
CA THR A 31 -0.77 -1.48 0.78
C THR A 31 0.43 -2.40 0.99
N VAL A 32 0.48 -3.47 0.21
CA VAL A 32 1.63 -4.37 0.18
C VAL A 32 2.24 -4.31 -1.20
N THR A 33 3.55 -4.07 -1.28
CA THR A 33 4.29 -4.10 -2.53
C THR A 33 5.12 -5.39 -2.55
N THR A 34 4.99 -6.15 -3.63
CA THR A 34 5.62 -7.45 -3.75
C THR A 34 6.13 -7.68 -5.18
N ALA A 35 7.17 -8.51 -5.33
CA ALA A 35 7.78 -8.86 -6.62
C ALA A 35 7.23 -10.15 -7.27
N PRO A 36 6.39 -10.99 -6.64
CA PRO A 36 5.90 -12.19 -7.27
C PRO A 36 4.90 -11.92 -8.39
N SER A 37 4.53 -12.99 -9.11
CA SER A 37 3.61 -12.91 -10.24
C SER A 37 2.22 -12.44 -9.81
N PHE A 38 1.50 -11.83 -10.75
CA PHE A 38 0.12 -11.43 -10.56
C PHE A 38 -0.76 -12.62 -10.12
N ASP A 39 -0.61 -13.77 -10.78
CA ASP A 39 -1.43 -14.95 -10.48
C ASP A 39 -1.29 -15.39 -9.04
N ARG A 40 -0.07 -15.45 -8.54
CA ARG A 40 0.20 -15.84 -7.17
C ARG A 40 -0.39 -14.83 -6.17
N SER A 41 -0.21 -13.55 -6.44
CA SER A 41 -0.76 -12.49 -5.59
C SER A 41 -2.29 -12.48 -5.62
N TRP A 42 -2.88 -12.70 -6.78
CA TRP A 42 -4.33 -12.78 -6.93
C TRP A 42 -4.92 -13.95 -6.12
N ASP A 43 -4.34 -15.13 -6.28
CA ASP A 43 -4.81 -16.31 -5.55
C ASP A 43 -4.62 -16.16 -4.04
N ALA A 44 -3.50 -15.57 -3.63
CA ALA A 44 -3.24 -15.29 -2.22
C ALA A 44 -4.25 -14.30 -1.64
N ALA A 45 -4.58 -13.25 -2.40
CA ALA A 45 -5.56 -12.25 -1.98
C ALA A 45 -6.96 -12.85 -1.81
N LEU A 46 -7.40 -13.66 -2.77
CA LEU A 46 -8.67 -14.38 -2.69
C LEU A 46 -8.71 -15.36 -1.50
N GLY A 47 -7.65 -16.15 -1.36
CA GLY A 47 -7.56 -17.11 -0.28
C GLY A 47 -7.52 -16.45 1.09
N ALA A 48 -6.78 -15.36 1.23
CA ALA A 48 -6.74 -14.59 2.48
C ALA A 48 -8.10 -14.02 2.84
N ALA A 49 -8.86 -13.54 1.85
CA ALA A 49 -10.22 -13.06 2.08
C ALA A 49 -11.12 -14.16 2.62
N ALA A 50 -11.04 -15.36 2.04
CA ALA A 50 -11.79 -16.52 2.54
C ALA A 50 -11.36 -16.92 3.95
N ASP A 51 -10.05 -16.89 4.23
CA ASP A 51 -9.50 -17.27 5.53
C ASP A 51 -10.01 -16.39 6.67
N VAL A 52 -10.24 -15.11 6.40
CA VAL A 52 -10.75 -14.17 7.42
C VAL A 52 -12.28 -14.00 7.37
N GLY A 53 -12.97 -14.79 6.57
CA GLY A 53 -14.42 -14.82 6.54
C GLY A 53 -15.08 -13.74 5.69
N ILE A 54 -14.37 -13.18 4.73
CA ILE A 54 -14.95 -12.23 3.78
C ILE A 54 -15.72 -13.00 2.72
N GLN A 55 -16.97 -12.61 2.49
CA GLN A 55 -17.77 -13.16 1.41
C GLN A 55 -17.46 -12.41 0.12
N ILE A 56 -16.90 -13.09 -0.86
CA ILE A 56 -16.56 -12.51 -2.15
C ILE A 56 -17.84 -12.39 -2.98
N THR A 57 -18.14 -11.18 -3.43
CA THR A 57 -19.32 -10.90 -4.28
C THR A 57 -18.91 -10.72 -5.73
N SER A 58 -17.69 -10.28 -6.00
CA SER A 58 -17.17 -10.10 -7.35
C SER A 58 -15.66 -10.24 -7.36
N ALA A 59 -15.12 -10.90 -8.37
CA ALA A 59 -13.68 -11.02 -8.56
C ALA A 59 -13.39 -10.80 -10.04
N ASP A 60 -13.00 -9.59 -10.39
CA ASP A 60 -12.66 -9.21 -11.76
C ASP A 60 -11.14 -9.22 -11.93
N ARG A 61 -10.63 -10.32 -12.45
CA ARG A 61 -9.20 -10.52 -12.63
C ARG A 61 -8.60 -9.55 -13.66
N SER A 62 -9.34 -9.20 -14.69
CA SER A 62 -8.87 -8.27 -15.72
C SER A 62 -8.72 -6.85 -15.18
N ALA A 63 -9.58 -6.44 -14.26
CA ALA A 63 -9.48 -5.16 -13.57
C ALA A 63 -8.55 -5.22 -12.34
N GLY A 64 -8.19 -6.43 -11.90
CA GLY A 64 -7.42 -6.63 -10.69
C GLY A 64 -8.16 -6.27 -9.41
N ARG A 65 -9.49 -6.44 -9.40
CA ARG A 65 -10.34 -6.02 -8.28
C ARG A 65 -11.16 -7.17 -7.73
N ILE A 66 -11.12 -7.32 -6.42
CA ILE A 66 -11.95 -8.24 -5.66
C ILE A 66 -12.84 -7.40 -4.76
N THR A 67 -14.13 -7.67 -4.80
CA THR A 67 -15.11 -6.99 -3.95
C THR A 67 -15.84 -8.03 -3.11
N GLY A 68 -16.06 -7.72 -1.86
CA GLY A 68 -16.78 -8.59 -0.95
C GLY A 68 -17.35 -7.83 0.22
N SER A 69 -17.79 -8.57 1.22
CA SER A 69 -18.36 -7.99 2.43
C SER A 69 -18.10 -8.89 3.64
N LYS A 70 -18.03 -8.28 4.80
CA LYS A 70 -17.99 -8.99 6.07
C LYS A 70 -18.74 -8.18 7.13
N ALA A 71 -19.71 -8.80 7.78
CA ALA A 71 -20.50 -8.17 8.84
C ALA A 71 -21.12 -6.82 8.39
N GLY A 72 -21.58 -6.74 7.15
CA GLY A 72 -22.15 -5.51 6.58
C GLY A 72 -21.13 -4.50 6.07
N ALA A 73 -19.84 -4.73 6.27
CA ALA A 73 -18.78 -3.84 5.79
C ALA A 73 -18.35 -4.25 4.39
N ARG A 74 -18.25 -3.27 3.49
CA ARG A 74 -17.74 -3.50 2.14
C ARG A 74 -16.22 -3.64 2.18
N VAL A 75 -15.72 -4.63 1.47
CA VAL A 75 -14.29 -4.90 1.31
C VAL A 75 -13.93 -4.80 -0.15
N THR A 76 -12.84 -4.10 -0.45
CA THR A 76 -12.28 -4.01 -1.79
C THR A 76 -10.80 -4.34 -1.72
N ILE A 77 -10.34 -5.22 -2.59
CA ILE A 77 -8.93 -5.60 -2.71
C ILE A 77 -8.52 -5.35 -4.15
N ASP A 78 -7.53 -4.51 -4.35
CA ASP A 78 -6.99 -4.21 -5.67
C ASP A 78 -5.59 -4.81 -5.79
N VAL A 79 -5.34 -5.56 -6.86
CA VAL A 79 -4.03 -6.09 -7.21
C VAL A 79 -3.57 -5.40 -8.48
N ARG A 80 -2.56 -4.54 -8.37
CA ARG A 80 -2.13 -3.67 -9.47
C ARG A 80 -0.67 -3.87 -9.80
N PRO A 81 -0.34 -4.20 -11.06
CA PRO A 81 1.04 -4.19 -11.52
C PRO A 81 1.61 -2.76 -11.51
N GLN A 82 2.86 -2.65 -11.07
CA GLN A 82 3.59 -1.39 -11.08
C GLN A 82 4.57 -1.33 -12.26
N ALA A 83 5.05 -0.13 -12.57
CA ALA A 83 5.98 0.09 -13.68
C ALA A 83 7.34 -0.59 -13.48
N ASP A 84 7.72 -0.88 -12.23
CA ASP A 84 8.98 -1.53 -11.87
C ASP A 84 8.87 -3.06 -11.76
N ASN A 85 7.83 -3.66 -12.32
CA ASN A 85 7.53 -5.09 -12.27
C ASN A 85 7.18 -5.63 -10.87
N THR A 86 6.90 -4.76 -9.92
CA THR A 86 6.32 -5.15 -8.64
C THR A 86 4.80 -5.14 -8.72
N LEU A 87 4.15 -5.74 -7.73
CA LEU A 87 2.70 -5.70 -7.58
C LEU A 87 2.35 -4.93 -6.32
N GLN A 88 1.37 -4.06 -6.43
CA GLN A 88 0.78 -3.38 -5.30
C GLN A 88 -0.57 -4.03 -4.98
N VAL A 89 -0.73 -4.48 -3.74
CA VAL A 89 -1.98 -5.07 -3.26
C VAL A 89 -2.57 -4.13 -2.21
N ILE A 90 -3.76 -3.64 -2.46
CA ILE A 90 -4.42 -2.64 -1.61
C ILE A 90 -5.68 -3.26 -1.03
N PHE A 91 -5.73 -3.36 0.29
CA PHE A 91 -6.93 -3.78 1.01
C PHE A 91 -7.63 -2.56 1.59
N SER A 92 -8.92 -2.42 1.32
CA SER A 92 -9.73 -1.31 1.79
C SER A 92 -11.05 -1.82 2.36
N ALA A 93 -11.30 -1.52 3.62
CA ALA A 93 -12.54 -1.85 4.30
C ALA A 93 -12.88 -0.74 5.31
N PRO A 94 -13.21 0.47 4.82
CA PRO A 94 -13.32 1.65 5.71
C PRO A 94 -14.41 1.52 6.75
N SER A 95 -15.53 0.85 6.44
CA SER A 95 -16.63 0.68 7.39
C SER A 95 -16.42 -0.44 8.39
N SER A 96 -15.35 -1.22 8.27
CA SER A 96 -15.05 -2.31 9.20
C SER A 96 -14.42 -1.83 10.51
N LYS A 97 -13.96 -0.58 10.59
CA LYS A 97 -13.25 -0.07 11.76
C LYS A 97 -14.03 -0.18 13.06
N GLU A 98 -15.34 -0.02 13.00
CA GLU A 98 -16.21 -0.10 14.16
C GLU A 98 -16.62 -1.53 14.51
N SER A 99 -16.93 -2.33 13.48
CA SER A 99 -17.43 -3.69 13.65
C SER A 99 -16.33 -4.74 13.69
N ASN A 100 -15.19 -4.48 13.08
CA ASN A 100 -14.10 -5.44 12.94
C ASN A 100 -12.75 -4.72 12.79
N PRO A 101 -12.25 -4.09 13.87
CA PRO A 101 -11.07 -3.22 13.78
C PRO A 101 -9.77 -3.95 13.40
N THR A 102 -9.72 -5.28 13.57
CA THR A 102 -8.54 -6.08 13.25
C THR A 102 -8.59 -6.73 11.86
N LEU A 103 -9.62 -6.45 11.08
CA LEU A 103 -9.83 -7.13 9.79
C LEU A 103 -8.65 -6.91 8.83
N ASN A 104 -8.16 -5.69 8.72
CA ASN A 104 -7.01 -5.36 7.89
C ASN A 104 -5.78 -6.20 8.27
N ASP A 105 -5.47 -6.24 9.55
CA ASP A 105 -4.29 -6.95 10.05
C ASP A 105 -4.43 -8.46 9.84
N ARG A 106 -5.61 -9.00 10.09
CA ARG A 106 -5.88 -10.42 9.90
C ARG A 106 -5.80 -10.83 8.45
N TRP A 107 -6.35 -10.00 7.55
CA TRP A 107 -6.24 -10.25 6.12
C TRP A 107 -4.78 -10.21 5.67
N LEU A 108 -4.03 -9.20 6.12
CA LEU A 108 -2.62 -9.06 5.76
C LEU A 108 -1.80 -10.28 6.22
N GLN A 109 -2.02 -10.74 7.45
CA GLN A 109 -1.35 -11.93 7.95
C GLN A 109 -1.69 -13.17 7.11
N ALA A 110 -2.94 -13.35 6.76
CA ALA A 110 -3.38 -14.47 5.93
C ALA A 110 -2.78 -14.37 4.52
N TYR A 111 -2.73 -13.18 3.95
CA TYR A 111 -2.11 -12.93 2.65
C TYR A 111 -0.63 -13.29 2.67
N GLN A 112 0.11 -12.81 3.66
CA GLN A 112 1.54 -13.08 3.78
C GLN A 112 1.82 -14.57 3.99
N ALA A 113 1.00 -15.24 4.77
CA ALA A 113 1.12 -16.69 4.98
C ALA A 113 0.97 -17.45 3.67
N ARG A 114 0.02 -17.04 2.82
CA ARG A 114 -0.17 -17.67 1.50
C ARG A 114 0.93 -17.33 0.51
N MET A 115 1.58 -16.19 0.69
CA MET A 115 2.74 -15.79 -0.12
C MET A 115 4.06 -16.46 0.36
N GLY A 116 4.04 -17.18 1.46
CA GLY A 116 5.21 -17.86 2.00
C GLY A 116 6.11 -16.96 2.84
N ARG A 117 5.54 -16.00 3.50
CA ARG A 117 6.30 -15.05 4.33
C ARG A 117 6.01 -15.18 5.81
#